data_d51d591f0e0d8b8f524618cd25db84f8
#
_entry.id   d51d591f0e0d8b8f524618cd25db84f8
#
_cell.length_a   1.000
_cell.length_b   1.000
_cell.length_c   1.000
_cell.angle_alpha   90.00
_cell.angle_beta   90.00
_cell.angle_gamma   90.00
#
_symmetry.space_group_name_H-M   'P 1'
#
loop_
_entity.id
_entity.type
_entity.pdbx_description
1 polymer ?
#
loop_
_entity_poly.entity_id
_entity_poly.type
_entity_poly.pdbx_seq_one_letter_code
_entity_poly.pdbx_strand_id
1 'polypeptide(L)'
;IQRVAHEHTIENSVSVFNIENDDVKGRIIGREGRNIRAIESATGVEIIVDDTPEAIILSCFDPIRREIARLSLHRLVTDGRIHPARVEEVVAKTKKRLEDEIVETGKRTCIDLGIHGLHPELIRMVGRMKYRSSYGQNLLQHSREVANLCAIMASELGLNTKIAKRAGLLHDIGKVPDDEPELPHAILGMKIAEKHGEKPVICNA
;
A
#
# COMPACT_ATOMS: atom_id res chain seq x y z
N ILE A 1 19.95 16.31 0.37
CA ILE A 1 18.49 16.26 0.23
C ILE A 1 18.10 16.41 -1.23
N GLN A 2 18.48 17.46 -1.96
CA GLN A 2 18.06 17.68 -3.36
C GLN A 2 18.51 16.58 -4.34
N ARG A 3 19.65 15.90 -4.13
CA ARG A 3 20.11 14.79 -4.99
C ARG A 3 19.30 13.50 -4.82
N VAL A 4 18.77 13.26 -3.62
CA VAL A 4 18.06 12.01 -3.27
C VAL A 4 16.55 12.15 -3.40
N ALA A 5 16.03 13.39 -3.36
CA ALA A 5 14.59 13.64 -3.44
C ALA A 5 13.95 13.14 -4.76
N HIS A 6 14.67 13.28 -5.88
CA HIS A 6 14.18 12.82 -7.18
C HIS A 6 14.08 11.28 -7.26
N GLU A 7 15.12 10.58 -6.79
CA GLU A 7 15.14 9.12 -6.75
C GLU A 7 14.04 8.59 -5.82
N HIS A 8 13.87 9.18 -4.63
CA HIS A 8 12.78 8.82 -3.71
C HIS A 8 11.39 9.08 -4.28
N THR A 9 11.22 10.15 -5.04
CA THR A 9 9.93 10.44 -5.69
C THR A 9 9.61 9.39 -6.74
N ILE A 10 10.58 8.97 -7.55
CA ILE A 10 10.42 7.92 -8.56
C ILE A 10 10.09 6.58 -7.88
N GLU A 11 10.86 6.16 -6.87
CA GLU A 11 10.62 4.91 -6.14
C GLU A 11 9.22 4.84 -5.51
N ASN A 12 8.70 5.98 -5.06
CA ASN A 12 7.41 6.03 -4.39
C ASN A 12 6.21 6.25 -5.33
N SER A 13 6.42 6.75 -6.54
CA SER A 13 5.32 7.11 -7.45
C SER A 13 5.21 6.25 -8.70
N VAL A 14 6.23 5.45 -9.02
CA VAL A 14 6.32 4.69 -10.28
C VAL A 14 6.50 3.21 -10.03
N SER A 15 5.86 2.38 -10.85
CA SER A 15 6.06 0.93 -10.89
C SER A 15 6.20 0.47 -12.33
N VAL A 16 7.15 -0.42 -12.60
CA VAL A 16 7.33 -1.02 -13.92
C VAL A 16 6.49 -2.29 -14.03
N PHE A 17 5.70 -2.40 -15.09
CA PHE A 17 4.98 -3.61 -15.45
C PHE A 17 5.64 -4.24 -16.66
N ASN A 18 6.29 -5.39 -16.45
CA ASN A 18 6.95 -6.14 -17.50
C ASN A 18 5.92 -6.93 -18.32
N ILE A 19 6.09 -6.95 -19.64
CA ILE A 19 5.28 -7.66 -20.61
C ILE A 19 6.14 -8.61 -21.43
N GLU A 20 5.56 -9.68 -21.94
CA GLU A 20 6.30 -10.75 -22.64
C GLU A 20 6.80 -10.31 -24.01
N ASN A 21 6.08 -9.40 -24.67
CA ASN A 21 6.43 -8.88 -26.01
C ASN A 21 5.67 -7.59 -26.34
N ASP A 22 6.09 -6.90 -27.38
CA ASP A 22 5.49 -5.64 -27.84
C ASP A 22 4.10 -5.81 -28.47
N ASP A 23 3.72 -6.99 -28.94
CA ASP A 23 2.35 -7.27 -29.41
C ASP A 23 1.33 -7.11 -28.28
N VAL A 24 1.71 -7.52 -27.06
CA VAL A 24 0.90 -7.30 -25.85
C VAL A 24 0.77 -5.81 -25.54
N LYS A 25 1.84 -5.05 -25.74
CA LYS A 25 1.86 -3.58 -25.58
C LYS A 25 0.80 -2.93 -26.47
N GLY A 26 0.78 -3.27 -27.75
CA GLY A 26 -0.22 -2.79 -28.71
C GLY A 26 -1.65 -3.13 -28.30
N ARG A 27 -1.88 -4.31 -27.74
CA ARG A 27 -3.21 -4.75 -27.24
C ARG A 27 -3.64 -3.99 -25.99
N ILE A 28 -2.72 -3.69 -25.09
CA ILE A 28 -2.98 -2.86 -23.89
C ILE A 28 -3.36 -1.44 -24.31
N ILE A 29 -2.66 -0.86 -25.28
CA ILE A 29 -2.98 0.46 -25.83
C ILE A 29 -4.38 0.45 -26.45
N GLY A 30 -4.65 -0.53 -27.32
CA GLY A 30 -5.87 -0.63 -28.12
C GLY A 30 -5.98 0.45 -29.20
N ARG A 31 -6.99 0.33 -30.07
CA ARG A 31 -7.21 1.30 -31.15
C ARG A 31 -7.41 2.70 -30.55
N GLU A 32 -6.63 3.68 -31.03
CA GLU A 32 -6.67 5.07 -30.55
C GLU A 32 -6.51 5.23 -29.03
N GLY A 33 -5.83 4.30 -28.37
CA GLY A 33 -5.59 4.36 -26.92
C GLY A 33 -6.82 4.08 -26.04
N ARG A 34 -7.90 3.50 -26.59
CA ARG A 34 -9.17 3.31 -25.84
C ARG A 34 -9.03 2.42 -24.62
N ASN A 35 -8.17 1.40 -24.66
CA ASN A 35 -7.99 0.48 -23.56
C ASN A 35 -7.16 1.11 -22.45
N ILE A 36 -6.09 1.83 -22.78
CA ILE A 36 -5.32 2.64 -21.80
C ILE A 36 -6.24 3.60 -21.07
N ARG A 37 -7.00 4.43 -21.82
CA ARG A 37 -7.93 5.38 -21.19
C ARG A 37 -8.95 4.72 -20.27
N ALA A 38 -9.42 3.53 -20.62
CA ALA A 38 -10.32 2.77 -19.75
C ALA A 38 -9.63 2.31 -18.46
N ILE A 39 -8.37 1.87 -18.52
CA ILE A 39 -7.60 1.45 -17.35
C ILE A 39 -7.29 2.66 -16.46
N GLU A 40 -6.83 3.75 -17.04
CA GLU A 40 -6.54 5.01 -16.32
C GLU A 40 -7.80 5.55 -15.63
N SER A 41 -8.92 5.61 -16.34
CA SER A 41 -10.20 6.05 -15.76
C SER A 41 -10.68 5.15 -14.62
N ALA A 42 -10.54 3.82 -14.75
CA ALA A 42 -11.01 2.88 -13.75
C ALA A 42 -10.10 2.80 -12.50
N THR A 43 -8.80 3.04 -12.67
CA THR A 43 -7.80 2.90 -11.59
C THR A 43 -7.34 4.25 -11.01
N GLY A 44 -7.38 5.33 -11.80
CA GLY A 44 -6.78 6.61 -11.48
C GLY A 44 -5.24 6.58 -11.51
N VAL A 45 -4.66 5.64 -12.27
CA VAL A 45 -3.21 5.48 -12.47
C VAL A 45 -2.87 5.90 -13.89
N GLU A 46 -1.88 6.74 -14.07
CA GLU A 46 -1.35 7.10 -15.37
C GLU A 46 -0.50 5.96 -15.95
N ILE A 47 -0.73 5.63 -17.22
CA ILE A 47 -0.03 4.55 -17.91
C ILE A 47 0.87 5.15 -18.98
N ILE A 48 2.16 5.13 -18.72
CA ILE A 48 3.17 5.68 -19.62
C ILE A 48 3.73 4.54 -20.48
N VAL A 49 3.55 4.69 -21.79
CA VAL A 49 4.08 3.76 -22.80
C VAL A 49 5.12 4.51 -23.59
N ASP A 50 6.36 4.14 -23.40
CA ASP A 50 7.52 4.67 -24.09
C ASP A 50 8.17 3.61 -25.01
N ASP A 51 9.33 3.93 -25.57
CA ASP A 51 10.09 3.02 -26.42
C ASP A 51 10.85 1.94 -25.65
N THR A 52 10.75 1.89 -24.31
CA THR A 52 11.37 0.83 -23.51
C THR A 52 10.80 -0.53 -23.90
N PRO A 53 11.60 -1.49 -24.37
CA PRO A 53 11.10 -2.79 -24.79
C PRO A 53 10.46 -3.53 -23.62
N GLU A 54 9.36 -4.23 -23.90
CA GLU A 54 8.74 -5.19 -22.95
C GLU A 54 8.35 -4.58 -21.58
N ALA A 55 8.13 -3.27 -21.50
CA ALA A 55 7.77 -2.61 -20.27
C ALA A 55 6.70 -1.51 -20.46
N ILE A 56 5.89 -1.32 -19.43
CA ILE A 56 4.94 -0.22 -19.28
C ILE A 56 5.14 0.37 -17.89
N ILE A 57 5.11 1.68 -17.79
CA ILE A 57 5.29 2.40 -16.53
C ILE A 57 3.92 2.79 -15.98
N LEU A 58 3.68 2.45 -14.71
CA LEU A 58 2.49 2.82 -13.95
C LEU A 58 2.86 3.94 -12.98
N SER A 59 2.25 5.12 -13.13
CA SER A 59 2.54 6.31 -12.34
C SER A 59 1.33 6.72 -11.51
N CYS A 60 1.49 6.75 -10.19
CA CYS A 60 0.52 7.25 -9.22
C CYS A 60 1.17 7.34 -7.84
N PHE A 61 0.87 8.36 -7.06
CA PHE A 61 1.36 8.46 -5.68
C PHE A 61 0.75 7.39 -4.75
N ASP A 62 -0.50 6.98 -5.00
CA ASP A 62 -1.17 5.94 -4.22
C ASP A 62 -0.65 4.54 -4.61
N PRO A 63 0.11 3.86 -3.73
CA PRO A 63 0.67 2.54 -4.01
C PRO A 63 -0.40 1.47 -4.16
N ILE A 64 -1.56 1.62 -3.54
CA ILE A 64 -2.67 0.67 -3.63
C ILE A 64 -3.33 0.77 -5.01
N ARG A 65 -3.53 1.98 -5.54
CA ARG A 65 -4.01 2.16 -6.91
C ARG A 65 -3.05 1.58 -7.93
N ARG A 66 -1.72 1.79 -7.75
CA ARG A 66 -0.71 1.18 -8.63
C ARG A 66 -0.78 -0.33 -8.59
N GLU A 67 -0.92 -0.93 -7.40
CA GLU A 67 -1.05 -2.38 -7.27
C GLU A 67 -2.34 -2.91 -7.92
N ILE A 68 -3.46 -2.21 -7.79
CA ILE A 68 -4.71 -2.52 -8.49
C ILE A 68 -4.49 -2.50 -10.00
N ALA A 69 -3.83 -1.46 -10.53
CA ALA A 69 -3.54 -1.35 -11.96
C ALA A 69 -2.63 -2.50 -12.43
N ARG A 70 -1.56 -2.77 -11.69
CA ARG A 70 -0.61 -3.87 -11.98
C ARG A 70 -1.29 -5.23 -12.03
N LEU A 71 -2.07 -5.57 -11.00
CA LEU A 71 -2.79 -6.84 -10.92
C LEU A 71 -3.89 -6.96 -11.98
N SER A 72 -4.55 -5.85 -12.31
CA SER A 72 -5.57 -5.81 -13.35
C SER A 72 -4.96 -6.02 -14.73
N LEU A 73 -3.85 -5.34 -15.02
CA LEU A 73 -3.09 -5.54 -16.27
C LEU A 73 -2.62 -6.98 -16.42
N HIS A 74 -2.04 -7.56 -15.36
CA HIS A 74 -1.60 -8.96 -15.40
C HIS A 74 -2.75 -9.91 -15.76
N ARG A 75 -3.93 -9.72 -15.18
CA ARG A 75 -5.11 -10.54 -15.49
C ARG A 75 -5.62 -10.33 -16.92
N LEU A 76 -5.67 -9.07 -17.37
CA LEU A 76 -6.11 -8.75 -18.73
C LEU A 76 -5.19 -9.36 -19.78
N VAL A 77 -3.88 -9.31 -19.55
CA VAL A 77 -2.86 -9.92 -20.42
C VAL A 77 -3.02 -11.43 -20.44
N THR A 78 -3.10 -12.06 -19.28
CA THR A 78 -3.27 -13.52 -19.14
C THR A 78 -4.57 -14.02 -19.77
N ASP A 79 -5.69 -13.30 -19.58
CA ASP A 79 -7.00 -13.60 -20.19
C ASP A 79 -7.00 -13.40 -21.72
N GLY A 80 -6.10 -12.58 -22.21
CA GLY A 80 -6.00 -12.22 -23.61
C GLY A 80 -7.12 -11.33 -24.16
N ARG A 81 -8.11 -10.96 -23.35
CA ARG A 81 -9.27 -10.13 -23.70
C ARG A 81 -9.16 -8.75 -23.11
N ILE A 82 -8.63 -7.81 -23.88
CA ILE A 82 -8.44 -6.43 -23.45
C ILE A 82 -9.41 -5.53 -24.22
N HIS A 83 -10.51 -5.13 -23.58
CA HIS A 83 -11.46 -4.14 -24.07
C HIS A 83 -12.11 -3.39 -22.90
N PRO A 84 -12.64 -2.16 -23.09
CA PRO A 84 -13.05 -1.28 -21.99
C PRO A 84 -14.00 -1.93 -20.97
N ALA A 85 -15.06 -2.59 -21.40
CA ALA A 85 -16.01 -3.24 -20.46
C ALA A 85 -15.34 -4.35 -19.63
N ARG A 86 -14.41 -5.11 -20.21
CA ARG A 86 -13.65 -6.13 -19.48
C ARG A 86 -12.67 -5.50 -18.49
N VAL A 87 -12.08 -4.35 -18.85
CA VAL A 87 -11.19 -3.58 -17.97
C VAL A 87 -11.94 -3.18 -16.70
N GLU A 88 -13.11 -2.57 -16.84
CA GLU A 88 -13.93 -2.14 -15.68
C GLU A 88 -14.28 -3.32 -14.77
N GLU A 89 -14.70 -4.45 -15.35
CA GLU A 89 -15.01 -5.67 -14.58
C GLU A 89 -13.80 -6.19 -13.82
N VAL A 90 -12.65 -6.30 -14.47
CA VAL A 90 -11.42 -6.83 -13.87
C VAL A 90 -10.91 -5.89 -12.77
N VAL A 91 -10.93 -4.58 -13.00
CA VAL A 91 -10.53 -3.59 -11.99
C VAL A 91 -11.43 -3.66 -10.76
N ALA A 92 -12.76 -3.73 -10.93
CA ALA A 92 -13.69 -3.83 -9.82
C ALA A 92 -13.44 -5.10 -8.97
N LYS A 93 -13.24 -6.26 -9.63
CA LYS A 93 -12.91 -7.52 -8.95
C LYS A 93 -11.56 -7.46 -8.25
N THR A 94 -10.57 -6.81 -8.85
CA THR A 94 -9.23 -6.67 -8.27
C THR A 94 -9.26 -5.76 -7.05
N LYS A 95 -9.98 -4.62 -7.10
CA LYS A 95 -10.19 -3.73 -5.95
C LYS A 95 -10.75 -4.50 -4.76
N LYS A 96 -11.83 -5.25 -4.96
CA LYS A 96 -12.46 -6.03 -3.89
C LYS A 96 -11.49 -7.05 -3.29
N ARG A 97 -10.82 -7.83 -4.15
CA ARG A 97 -9.87 -8.85 -3.70
C ARG A 97 -8.70 -8.27 -2.93
N LEU A 98 -8.16 -7.11 -3.38
CA LEU A 98 -7.06 -6.45 -2.70
C LEU A 98 -7.49 -5.92 -1.33
N GLU A 99 -8.71 -5.39 -1.21
CA GLU A 99 -9.25 -4.95 0.07
C GLU A 99 -9.41 -6.11 1.06
N ASP A 100 -9.91 -7.26 0.59
CA ASP A 100 -9.99 -8.48 1.40
C ASP A 100 -8.60 -8.94 1.87
N GLU A 101 -7.59 -8.89 0.98
CA GLU A 101 -6.19 -9.22 1.29
C GLU A 101 -5.57 -8.26 2.31
N ILE A 102 -5.87 -6.96 2.20
CA ILE A 102 -5.43 -5.94 3.16
C ILE A 102 -5.94 -6.28 4.57
N VAL A 103 -7.24 -6.53 4.70
CA VAL A 103 -7.85 -6.88 5.99
C VAL A 103 -7.26 -8.16 6.56
N GLU A 104 -7.08 -9.18 5.74
CA GLU A 104 -6.49 -10.47 6.16
C GLU A 104 -5.03 -10.31 6.60
N THR A 105 -4.24 -9.52 5.87
CA THR A 105 -2.86 -9.19 6.24
C THR A 105 -2.79 -8.50 7.60
N GLY A 106 -3.67 -7.52 7.85
CA GLY A 106 -3.75 -6.85 9.14
C GLY A 106 -4.10 -7.78 10.29
N LYS A 107 -5.12 -8.63 10.09
CA LYS A 107 -5.52 -9.65 11.08
C LYS A 107 -4.37 -10.62 11.39
N ARG A 108 -3.75 -11.15 10.35
CA ARG A 108 -2.63 -12.08 10.50
C ARG A 108 -1.45 -11.45 11.24
N THR A 109 -1.13 -10.19 10.93
CA THR A 109 -0.08 -9.44 11.64
C THR A 109 -0.39 -9.31 13.13
N CYS A 110 -1.64 -8.98 13.48
CA CYS A 110 -2.06 -8.88 14.88
C CYS A 110 -1.94 -10.24 15.60
N ILE A 111 -2.34 -11.33 14.95
CA ILE A 111 -2.24 -12.69 15.50
C ILE A 111 -0.77 -13.07 15.73
N ASP A 112 0.09 -12.88 14.72
CA ASP A 112 1.52 -13.20 14.78
C ASP A 112 2.23 -12.45 15.93
N LEU A 113 1.82 -11.21 16.18
CA LEU A 113 2.36 -10.37 17.26
C LEU A 113 1.68 -10.59 18.62
N GLY A 114 0.60 -11.35 18.68
CA GLY A 114 -0.19 -11.54 19.89
C GLY A 114 -0.91 -10.27 20.37
N ILE A 115 -1.28 -9.38 19.44
CA ILE A 115 -2.00 -8.15 19.70
C ILE A 115 -3.50 -8.40 19.48
N HIS A 116 -4.30 -8.25 20.55
CA HIS A 116 -5.73 -8.53 20.53
C HIS A 116 -6.55 -7.26 20.76
N GLY A 117 -7.81 -7.27 20.26
CA GLY A 117 -8.76 -6.17 20.48
C GLY A 117 -8.39 -4.85 19.80
N LEU A 118 -7.69 -4.91 18.67
CA LEU A 118 -7.47 -3.74 17.82
C LEU A 118 -8.77 -3.43 17.06
N HIS A 119 -9.10 -2.15 16.94
CA HIS A 119 -10.29 -1.73 16.18
C HIS A 119 -10.17 -2.19 14.70
N PRO A 120 -11.27 -2.64 14.06
CA PRO A 120 -11.23 -3.16 12.68
C PRO A 120 -10.57 -2.20 11.67
N GLU A 121 -10.78 -0.90 11.82
CA GLU A 121 -10.16 0.10 10.95
C GLU A 121 -8.64 0.19 11.16
N LEU A 122 -8.16 0.08 12.40
CA LEU A 122 -6.72 0.00 12.67
C LEU A 122 -6.11 -1.28 12.09
N ILE A 123 -6.82 -2.41 12.16
CA ILE A 123 -6.39 -3.67 11.53
C ILE A 123 -6.26 -3.49 10.01
N ARG A 124 -7.24 -2.83 9.39
CA ARG A 124 -7.21 -2.50 7.97
C ARG A 124 -6.02 -1.61 7.62
N MET A 125 -5.77 -0.57 8.41
CA MET A 125 -4.63 0.32 8.22
C MET A 125 -3.29 -0.41 8.39
N VAL A 126 -3.16 -1.29 9.36
CA VAL A 126 -1.97 -2.17 9.50
C VAL A 126 -1.76 -3.02 8.24
N GLY A 127 -2.82 -3.57 7.66
CA GLY A 127 -2.73 -4.29 6.39
C GLY A 127 -2.26 -3.42 5.23
N ARG A 128 -2.70 -2.16 5.16
CA ARG A 128 -2.28 -1.19 4.13
C ARG A 128 -0.78 -0.84 4.22
N MET A 129 -0.17 -0.93 5.40
CA MET A 129 1.29 -0.74 5.56
C MET A 129 2.12 -1.65 4.66
N LYS A 130 1.60 -2.82 4.26
CA LYS A 130 2.25 -3.75 3.31
C LYS A 130 2.61 -3.08 1.98
N TYR A 131 1.81 -2.13 1.55
CA TYR A 131 1.94 -1.46 0.24
C TYR A 131 2.67 -0.12 0.32
N ARG A 132 3.15 0.26 1.49
CA ARG A 132 3.89 1.50 1.70
C ARG A 132 5.36 1.24 2.00
N SER A 133 6.20 2.11 1.46
CA SER A 133 7.62 2.17 1.78
C SER A 133 7.95 3.53 2.39
N SER A 134 8.90 3.54 3.34
CA SER A 134 9.43 4.76 3.95
C SER A 134 10.93 4.58 4.12
N TYR A 135 11.71 5.48 3.53
CA TYR A 135 13.19 5.41 3.56
C TYR A 135 13.76 4.04 3.09
N GLY A 136 13.19 3.49 2.03
CA GLY A 136 13.62 2.20 1.47
C GLY A 136 13.18 0.96 2.25
N GLN A 137 12.42 1.12 3.35
CA GLN A 137 11.88 0.02 4.14
C GLN A 137 10.39 -0.16 3.91
N ASN A 138 9.93 -1.42 3.84
CA ASN A 138 8.50 -1.72 3.87
C ASN A 138 7.92 -1.37 5.23
N LEU A 139 6.87 -0.55 5.26
CA LEU A 139 6.31 0.01 6.48
C LEU A 139 5.75 -1.07 7.43
N LEU A 140 5.12 -2.12 6.91
CA LEU A 140 4.60 -3.22 7.72
C LEU A 140 5.73 -4.01 8.38
N GLN A 141 6.79 -4.33 7.62
CA GLN A 141 7.92 -5.06 8.12
C GLN A 141 8.64 -4.25 9.22
N HIS A 142 8.89 -2.98 8.98
CA HIS A 142 9.44 -2.05 9.97
C HIS A 142 8.62 -2.01 11.26
N SER A 143 7.29 -1.81 11.15
CA SER A 143 6.41 -1.75 12.32
C SER A 143 6.37 -3.07 13.12
N ARG A 144 6.49 -4.22 12.45
CA ARG A 144 6.61 -5.52 13.12
C ARG A 144 7.92 -5.66 13.88
N GLU A 145 9.03 -5.22 13.31
CA GLU A 145 10.35 -5.22 13.95
C GLU A 145 10.37 -4.31 15.18
N VAL A 146 9.87 -3.07 15.02
CA VAL A 146 9.75 -2.12 16.13
C VAL A 146 8.87 -2.68 17.25
N ALA A 147 7.72 -3.28 16.91
CA ALA A 147 6.83 -3.91 17.91
C ALA A 147 7.54 -4.98 18.73
N ASN A 148 8.33 -5.83 18.09
CA ASN A 148 9.10 -6.88 18.78
C ASN A 148 10.23 -6.29 19.63
N LEU A 149 10.98 -5.33 19.12
CA LEU A 149 12.04 -4.65 19.86
C LEU A 149 11.49 -3.92 21.09
N CYS A 150 10.38 -3.18 20.95
CA CYS A 150 9.71 -2.54 22.08
C CYS A 150 9.28 -3.55 23.15
N ALA A 151 8.79 -4.73 22.74
CA ALA A 151 8.41 -5.77 23.70
C ALA A 151 9.62 -6.35 24.46
N ILE A 152 10.74 -6.57 23.77
CA ILE A 152 11.98 -7.05 24.38
C ILE A 152 12.50 -6.01 25.38
N MET A 153 12.63 -4.77 24.96
CA MET A 153 13.10 -3.67 25.83
C MET A 153 12.20 -3.48 27.05
N ALA A 154 10.88 -3.52 26.87
CA ALA A 154 9.93 -3.43 27.97
C ALA A 154 10.07 -4.60 28.96
N SER A 155 10.34 -5.81 28.46
CA SER A 155 10.60 -6.99 29.30
C SER A 155 11.85 -6.81 30.18
N GLU A 156 12.95 -6.35 29.58
CA GLU A 156 14.21 -6.09 30.31
C GLU A 156 14.07 -4.99 31.37
N LEU A 157 13.22 -4.01 31.11
CA LEU A 157 12.96 -2.91 32.04
C LEU A 157 11.83 -3.20 33.05
N GLY A 158 11.23 -4.38 33.03
CA GLY A 158 10.09 -4.73 33.90
C GLY A 158 8.80 -3.98 33.60
N LEU A 159 8.65 -3.48 32.35
CA LEU A 159 7.48 -2.73 31.88
C LEU A 159 6.46 -3.64 31.19
N ASN A 160 5.28 -3.07 30.84
CA ASN A 160 4.23 -3.83 30.18
C ASN A 160 4.55 -4.11 28.70
N THR A 161 5.00 -5.31 28.40
CA THR A 161 5.39 -5.77 27.06
C THR A 161 4.25 -5.71 26.04
N LYS A 162 2.99 -5.97 26.46
CA LYS A 162 1.82 -5.95 25.56
C LYS A 162 1.50 -4.52 25.09
N ILE A 163 1.59 -3.55 25.99
CA ILE A 163 1.39 -2.13 25.67
C ILE A 163 2.51 -1.64 24.75
N ALA A 164 3.77 -1.94 25.11
CA ALA A 164 4.92 -1.52 24.32
C ALA A 164 4.90 -2.11 22.89
N LYS A 165 4.55 -3.41 22.76
CA LYS A 165 4.41 -4.06 21.46
C LYS A 165 3.31 -3.42 20.60
N ARG A 166 2.16 -3.10 21.19
CA ARG A 166 1.04 -2.47 20.52
C ARG A 166 1.39 -1.04 20.07
N ALA A 167 2.03 -0.26 20.92
CA ALA A 167 2.54 1.07 20.59
C ALA A 167 3.54 1.01 19.42
N GLY A 168 4.51 0.08 19.48
CA GLY A 168 5.48 -0.12 18.40
C GLY A 168 4.85 -0.52 17.07
N LEU A 169 3.76 -1.30 17.06
CA LEU A 169 3.04 -1.62 15.82
C LEU A 169 2.36 -0.38 15.23
N LEU A 170 1.85 0.52 16.05
CA LEU A 170 1.01 1.65 15.62
C LEU A 170 1.78 2.96 15.45
N HIS A 171 3.06 3.06 15.87
CA HIS A 171 3.81 4.31 15.90
C HIS A 171 3.83 5.08 14.56
N ASP A 172 3.83 4.37 13.46
CA ASP A 172 3.89 4.92 12.10
C ASP A 172 2.56 4.83 11.33
N ILE A 173 1.44 4.58 12.03
CA ILE A 173 0.13 4.39 11.38
C ILE A 173 -0.34 5.66 10.64
N GLY A 174 0.13 6.83 11.07
CA GLY A 174 -0.16 8.09 10.40
C GLY A 174 0.48 8.28 9.03
N LYS A 175 1.37 7.36 8.62
CA LYS A 175 1.91 7.30 7.25
C LYS A 175 1.00 6.59 6.25
N VAL A 176 -0.08 5.95 6.73
CA VAL A 176 -0.96 5.10 5.91
C VAL A 176 -2.01 5.85 5.11
N PRO A 177 -2.66 6.93 5.62
CA PRO A 177 -3.68 7.66 4.86
C PRO A 177 -3.13 8.19 3.52
N ASP A 178 -3.97 8.14 2.49
CA ASP A 178 -3.63 8.59 1.13
C ASP A 178 -3.81 10.10 0.96
N ASP A 179 -4.73 10.69 1.72
CA ASP A 179 -4.90 12.13 1.78
C ASP A 179 -3.76 12.69 2.63
N GLU A 180 -2.90 13.51 2.04
CA GLU A 180 -1.84 14.21 2.77
C GLU A 180 -2.49 15.29 3.66
N PRO A 181 -2.75 15.02 4.93
CA PRO A 181 -3.18 16.08 5.82
C PRO A 181 -1.97 17.00 6.05
N GLU A 182 -2.22 18.26 6.25
CA GLU A 182 -1.20 19.26 6.64
C GLU A 182 -0.50 18.92 7.97
N LEU A 183 -0.85 17.80 8.59
CA LEU A 183 -0.34 17.34 9.88
C LEU A 183 0.85 16.39 9.72
N PRO A 184 1.88 16.54 10.56
CA PRO A 184 2.93 15.52 10.68
C PRO A 184 2.34 14.13 10.97
N HIS A 185 2.92 13.09 10.38
CA HIS A 185 2.41 11.71 10.51
C HIS A 185 2.27 11.24 11.96
N ALA A 186 3.15 11.67 12.88
CA ALA A 186 3.05 11.35 14.30
C ALA A 186 1.75 11.91 14.91
N ILE A 187 1.42 13.17 14.63
CA ILE A 187 0.19 13.81 15.13
C ILE A 187 -1.05 13.18 14.48
N LEU A 188 -0.96 12.85 13.20
CA LEU A 188 -2.05 12.16 12.49
C LEU A 188 -2.28 10.76 13.08
N GLY A 189 -1.19 10.00 13.31
CA GLY A 189 -1.24 8.68 13.93
C GLY A 189 -1.88 8.71 15.32
N MET A 190 -1.48 9.68 16.15
CA MET A 190 -2.09 9.92 17.45
C MET A 190 -3.61 10.11 17.34
N LYS A 191 -4.07 11.03 16.47
CA LYS A 191 -5.51 11.31 16.28
C LYS A 191 -6.28 10.09 15.78
N ILE A 192 -5.69 9.31 14.88
CA ILE A 192 -6.29 8.07 14.38
C ILE A 192 -6.42 7.06 15.52
N ALA A 193 -5.37 6.86 16.30
CA ALA A 193 -5.38 5.94 17.44
C ALA A 193 -6.44 6.35 18.50
N GLU A 194 -6.51 7.63 18.86
CA GLU A 194 -7.52 8.18 19.78
C GLU A 194 -8.94 7.96 19.26
N LYS A 195 -9.19 8.29 18.00
CA LYS A 195 -10.50 8.11 17.34
C LYS A 195 -10.99 6.67 17.40
N HIS A 196 -10.08 5.71 17.37
CA HIS A 196 -10.38 4.28 17.39
C HIS A 196 -10.22 3.63 18.76
N GLY A 197 -10.16 4.43 19.83
CA GLY A 197 -10.27 3.99 21.22
C GLY A 197 -8.99 3.40 21.81
N GLU A 198 -7.82 3.74 21.27
CA GLU A 198 -6.56 3.35 21.87
C GLU A 198 -6.30 4.11 23.17
N LYS A 199 -5.53 3.48 24.06
CA LYS A 199 -5.18 4.09 25.35
C LYS A 199 -4.23 5.28 25.14
N PRO A 200 -4.30 6.33 25.98
CA PRO A 200 -3.43 7.52 25.84
C PRO A 200 -1.95 7.19 25.77
N VAL A 201 -1.47 6.18 26.50
CA VAL A 201 -0.06 5.75 26.47
C VAL A 201 0.35 5.17 25.11
N ILE A 202 -0.60 4.62 24.34
CA ILE A 202 -0.35 4.13 22.97
C ILE A 202 -0.43 5.27 21.97
N CYS A 203 -1.37 6.20 22.18
CA CYS A 203 -1.53 7.38 21.33
C CYS A 203 -0.31 8.32 21.40
N ASN A 204 0.43 8.30 22.53
CA ASN A 204 1.62 9.14 22.72
C ASN A 204 2.91 8.52 22.14
N ALA A 205 2.84 7.33 21.58
CA ALA A 205 3.98 6.69 20.92
C ALA A 205 4.09 7.13 19.46
#